data_73396560ff9c51966d86e39959366b8c
#
_entry.id   73396560ff9c51966d86e39959366b8c
#
_cell.length_a   1.000
_cell.length_b   1.000
_cell.length_c   1.000
_cell.angle_alpha   90.00
_cell.angle_beta   90.00
_cell.angle_gamma   90.00
#
_symmetry.space_group_name_H-M   'P 1'
#
loop_
_entity.id
_entity.type
_entity.pdbx_description
1 polymer ?
#
loop_
_entity_poly.entity_id
_entity_poly.type
_entity_poly.pdbx_seq_one_letter_code
_entity_poly.pdbx_strand_id
1 'polypeptide(L)'
;MIKFVDMFSGIGGFREGLTRAGGFTCVGHCEIDKYANRSYNALFDTKGEWFVEDARKANPETMPDFQLLCGGFPCQAFSTAGSRKGFGDPRGTLFFELARLAEARKPSYLLFENVPGLLNHSRGETYATILNTLDRLGYGVEWQC
;
A
#
# COMPACT_ATOMS: atom_id res chain seq x y z
N MET A 1 16.38 -12.81 5.14
CA MET A 1 16.05 -11.46 4.64
C MET A 1 14.56 -11.38 4.36
N ILE A 2 13.86 -10.36 4.85
CA ILE A 2 12.43 -10.16 4.62
C ILE A 2 12.26 -9.51 3.25
N LYS A 3 11.54 -10.18 2.36
CA LYS A 3 11.20 -9.62 1.04
C LYS A 3 9.97 -8.73 1.16
N PHE A 4 9.98 -7.59 0.49
CA PHE A 4 8.84 -6.67 0.49
C PHE A 4 8.47 -6.14 -0.88
N VAL A 5 7.21 -5.76 -1.01
CA VAL A 5 6.66 -5.03 -2.17
C VAL A 5 6.28 -3.63 -1.72
N ASP A 6 6.69 -2.62 -2.50
CA ASP A 6 6.50 -1.20 -2.24
C ASP A 6 5.37 -0.64 -3.12
N MET A 7 4.16 -0.58 -2.56
CA MET A 7 2.98 -0.08 -3.27
C MET A 7 2.83 1.42 -3.07
N PHE A 8 2.40 2.12 -4.11
CA PHE A 8 2.35 3.59 -4.14
C PHE A 8 3.71 4.20 -3.77
N SER A 9 4.75 3.66 -4.39
CA SER A 9 6.14 3.80 -3.94
C SER A 9 6.69 5.23 -4.00
N GLY A 10 6.07 6.11 -4.80
CA GLY A 10 6.61 7.45 -4.98
C GLY A 10 8.06 7.40 -5.47
N ILE A 11 8.92 8.11 -4.79
CA ILE A 11 10.36 8.09 -5.05
C ILE A 11 11.13 7.05 -4.20
N GLY A 12 10.43 6.23 -3.40
CA GLY A 12 11.01 5.09 -2.70
C GLY A 12 11.34 5.31 -1.22
N GLY A 13 10.53 6.08 -0.50
CA GLY A 13 10.74 6.34 0.93
C GLY A 13 10.79 5.07 1.77
N PHE A 14 9.85 4.14 1.59
CA PHE A 14 9.87 2.84 2.27
C PHE A 14 11.10 2.03 1.88
N ARG A 15 11.41 1.96 0.60
CA ARG A 15 12.56 1.19 0.12
C ARG A 15 13.87 1.70 0.74
N GLU A 16 14.08 2.99 0.73
CA GLU A 16 15.27 3.59 1.32
C GLU A 16 15.34 3.34 2.83
N GLY A 17 14.25 3.56 3.56
CA GLY A 17 14.19 3.34 4.99
C GLY A 17 14.47 1.89 5.38
N LEU A 18 13.83 0.94 4.71
CA LEU A 18 14.01 -0.49 4.97
C LEU A 18 15.41 -0.98 4.57
N THR A 19 15.96 -0.46 3.47
CA THR A 19 17.32 -0.77 3.06
C THR A 19 18.34 -0.31 4.11
N ARG A 20 18.19 0.90 4.65
CA ARG A 20 19.03 1.42 5.72
C ARG A 20 18.89 0.66 7.03
N ALA A 21 17.67 0.22 7.36
CA ALA A 21 17.44 -0.60 8.55
C ALA A 21 18.15 -1.96 8.46
N GLY A 22 18.35 -2.46 7.24
CA GLY A 22 18.96 -3.76 6.99
C GLY A 22 18.02 -4.94 7.21
N GLY A 23 18.31 -6.06 6.59
CA GLY A 23 17.49 -7.28 6.71
C GLY A 23 16.28 -7.34 5.76
N PHE A 24 16.11 -6.36 4.87
CA PHE A 24 14.99 -6.27 3.93
C PHE A 24 15.49 -6.24 2.48
N THR A 25 14.71 -6.81 1.58
CA THR A 25 14.96 -6.80 0.12
C THR A 25 13.67 -6.46 -0.62
N CYS A 26 13.71 -5.40 -1.43
CA CYS A 26 12.60 -5.06 -2.33
C CYS A 26 12.55 -6.08 -3.48
N VAL A 27 11.37 -6.60 -3.76
CA VAL A 27 11.14 -7.55 -4.86
C VAL A 27 10.16 -7.03 -5.91
N GLY A 28 9.60 -5.85 -5.68
CA GLY A 28 8.72 -5.20 -6.63
C GLY A 28 8.11 -3.91 -6.12
N HIS A 29 7.60 -3.09 -7.04
CA HIS A 29 6.93 -1.84 -6.68
C HIS A 29 5.77 -1.51 -7.62
N CYS A 30 4.94 -0.58 -7.16
CA CYS A 30 3.83 -0.01 -7.92
C CYS A 30 3.85 1.51 -7.80
N GLU A 31 3.86 2.23 -8.94
CA GLU A 31 3.78 3.69 -8.97
C GLU A 31 3.16 4.16 -10.29
N ILE A 32 2.06 4.92 -10.20
CA ILE A 32 1.32 5.41 -11.36
C ILE A 32 1.91 6.71 -11.93
N ASP A 33 2.54 7.53 -11.09
CA ASP A 33 3.18 8.76 -11.54
C ASP A 33 4.49 8.44 -12.26
N LYS A 34 4.52 8.75 -13.55
CA LYS A 34 5.68 8.43 -14.40
C LYS A 34 6.96 9.15 -13.99
N TYR A 35 6.86 10.34 -13.39
CA TYR A 35 8.04 11.10 -12.94
C TYR A 35 8.57 10.55 -11.62
N ALA A 36 7.67 10.20 -10.69
CA ALA A 36 8.05 9.52 -9.45
C ALA A 36 8.70 8.17 -9.77
N ASN A 37 8.09 7.36 -10.64
CA ASN A 37 8.65 6.08 -11.05
C ASN A 37 9.99 6.21 -11.77
N ARG A 38 10.18 7.24 -12.59
CA ARG A 38 11.47 7.53 -13.21
C ARG A 38 12.55 7.82 -12.16
N SER A 39 12.21 8.61 -11.14
CA SER A 39 13.11 8.91 -10.02
C SER A 39 13.43 7.65 -9.22
N TYR A 40 12.43 6.81 -8.96
CA TYR A 40 12.59 5.53 -8.29
C TYR A 40 13.61 4.63 -9.02
N ASN A 41 13.43 4.46 -10.32
CA ASN A 41 14.34 3.64 -11.16
C ASN A 41 15.74 4.25 -11.33
N ALA A 42 15.89 5.56 -11.10
CA ALA A 42 17.20 6.21 -11.09
C ALA A 42 17.95 6.04 -9.74
N LEU A 43 17.20 5.90 -8.65
CA LEU A 43 17.75 5.74 -7.30
C LEU A 43 18.06 4.29 -6.95
N PHE A 44 17.31 3.35 -7.51
CA PHE A 44 17.39 1.93 -7.15
C PHE A 44 17.59 1.04 -8.38
N ASP A 45 18.35 -0.04 -8.21
CA ASP A 45 18.40 -1.09 -9.22
C ASP A 45 17.12 -1.92 -9.14
N THR A 46 16.24 -1.73 -10.13
CA THR A 46 14.95 -2.41 -10.23
C THR A 46 14.92 -3.51 -11.27
N LYS A 47 16.09 -3.85 -11.84
CA LYS A 47 16.20 -4.84 -12.90
C LYS A 47 15.74 -6.22 -12.44
N GLY A 48 14.75 -6.75 -13.13
CA GLY A 48 14.18 -8.07 -12.81
C GLY A 48 13.18 -8.08 -11.65
N GLU A 49 12.88 -6.94 -11.04
CA GLU A 49 11.83 -6.82 -10.05
C GLU A 49 10.43 -6.78 -10.69
N TRP A 50 9.44 -7.20 -9.93
CA TRP A 50 8.05 -7.06 -10.33
C TRP A 50 7.65 -5.58 -10.34
N PHE A 51 6.93 -5.17 -11.38
CA PHE A 51 6.42 -3.81 -11.51
C PHE A 51 5.01 -3.78 -12.08
N VAL A 52 4.17 -2.93 -11.53
CA VAL A 52 2.89 -2.55 -12.11
C VAL A 52 2.67 -1.05 -11.92
N GLU A 53 2.18 -0.39 -12.96
CA GLU A 53 1.91 1.05 -12.92
C GLU A 53 0.68 1.37 -12.07
N ASP A 54 -0.41 0.68 -12.29
CA ASP A 54 -1.69 0.92 -11.62
C ASP A 54 -2.02 -0.21 -10.64
N ALA A 55 -2.12 0.12 -9.35
CA ALA A 55 -2.43 -0.83 -8.30
C ALA A 55 -3.72 -1.64 -8.56
N ARG A 56 -4.69 -1.05 -9.25
CA ARG A 56 -5.95 -1.72 -9.64
C ARG A 56 -5.74 -2.86 -10.62
N LYS A 57 -4.62 -2.82 -11.36
CA LYS A 57 -4.23 -3.85 -12.32
C LYS A 57 -3.25 -4.86 -11.74
N ALA A 58 -2.83 -4.69 -10.49
CA ALA A 58 -1.95 -5.64 -9.83
C ALA A 58 -2.64 -7.01 -9.73
N ASN A 59 -2.03 -8.00 -10.38
CA ASN A 59 -2.49 -9.39 -10.30
C ASN A 59 -1.69 -10.12 -9.23
N PRO A 60 -2.33 -10.57 -8.13
CA PRO A 60 -1.65 -11.29 -7.06
C PRO A 60 -0.89 -12.53 -7.54
N GLU A 61 -1.38 -13.21 -8.59
CA GLU A 61 -0.75 -14.44 -9.11
C GLU A 61 0.61 -14.18 -9.77
N THR A 62 0.83 -12.97 -10.29
CA THR A 62 2.11 -12.58 -10.93
C THR A 62 3.11 -11.97 -9.97
N MET A 63 2.69 -11.69 -8.74
CA MET A 63 3.57 -11.11 -7.73
C MET A 63 4.60 -12.15 -7.24
N PRO A 64 5.84 -11.74 -7.01
CA PRO A 64 6.84 -12.61 -6.38
C PRO A 64 6.44 -12.99 -4.95
N ASP A 65 7.15 -13.89 -4.33
CA ASP A 65 6.97 -14.18 -2.90
C ASP A 65 7.54 -13.03 -2.05
N PHE A 66 6.74 -12.59 -1.08
CA PHE A 66 7.11 -11.53 -0.15
C PHE A 66 6.43 -11.73 1.21
N GLN A 67 7.01 -11.18 2.26
CA GLN A 67 6.53 -11.26 3.64
C GLN A 67 6.00 -9.93 4.15
N LEU A 68 6.36 -8.82 3.52
CA LEU A 68 5.96 -7.48 3.94
C LEU A 68 5.34 -6.72 2.75
N LEU A 69 4.15 -6.18 2.95
CA LEU A 69 3.50 -5.26 2.01
C LEU A 69 3.57 -3.85 2.56
N CYS A 70 4.28 -2.96 1.84
CA CYS A 70 4.34 -1.54 2.17
C CYS A 70 3.39 -0.74 1.30
N GLY A 71 2.85 0.36 1.82
CA GLY A 71 2.05 1.27 1.01
C GLY A 71 1.66 2.57 1.71
N GLY A 72 1.98 3.69 1.08
CA GLY A 72 1.49 5.02 1.43
C GLY A 72 0.30 5.37 0.54
N PHE A 73 -0.89 4.92 0.91
CA PHE A 73 -2.08 5.17 0.09
C PHE A 73 -2.66 6.57 0.32
N PRO A 74 -3.21 7.23 -0.72
CA PRO A 74 -3.79 8.56 -0.56
C PRO A 74 -5.06 8.54 0.31
N CYS A 75 -5.20 9.55 1.18
CA CYS A 75 -6.35 9.73 2.07
C CYS A 75 -7.65 10.16 1.34
N GLN A 76 -7.68 10.18 0.04
CA GLN A 76 -8.66 10.96 -0.72
C GLN A 76 -10.04 10.36 -0.85
N ALA A 77 -10.40 9.25 -0.26
CA ALA A 77 -11.54 8.75 -0.93
C ALA A 77 -12.45 7.78 -0.24
N PHE A 78 -12.66 8.00 0.96
CA PHE A 78 -13.91 7.58 1.58
C PHE A 78 -14.88 8.77 1.57
N SER A 79 -14.93 9.53 0.46
CA SER A 79 -15.69 10.78 0.41
C SER A 79 -17.19 10.52 0.64
N THR A 80 -17.70 11.23 1.62
CA THR A 80 -19.08 11.27 2.03
C THR A 80 -20.04 11.91 1.02
N ALA A 81 -19.57 12.35 -0.12
CA ALA A 81 -20.38 12.95 -1.16
C ALA A 81 -20.98 11.89 -2.09
N GLY A 82 -21.91 11.16 -1.60
CA GLY A 82 -22.72 10.29 -2.44
C GLY A 82 -22.90 8.89 -1.88
N SER A 83 -24.04 8.76 -1.18
CA SER A 83 -24.74 7.49 -0.92
C SER A 83 -23.89 6.25 -0.63
N ARG A 84 -24.07 5.73 0.50
CA ARG A 84 -24.12 4.31 0.95
C ARG A 84 -23.87 3.19 -0.07
N LYS A 85 -23.15 3.44 -1.16
CA LYS A 85 -22.61 2.43 -2.06
C LYS A 85 -21.16 2.19 -1.63
N GLY A 86 -21.00 1.56 -0.47
CA GLY A 86 -19.73 0.95 -0.10
C GLY A 86 -19.21 0.15 -1.28
N PHE A 87 -17.94 0.27 -1.62
CA PHE A 87 -17.25 -0.40 -2.74
C PHE A 87 -17.41 0.22 -4.14
N GLY A 88 -18.07 1.34 -4.34
CA GLY A 88 -18.34 1.89 -5.67
C GLY A 88 -17.63 3.18 -6.07
N ASP A 89 -16.89 3.85 -5.19
CA ASP A 89 -16.15 5.07 -5.56
C ASP A 89 -14.72 4.70 -6.00
N PRO A 90 -14.36 4.98 -7.28
CA PRO A 90 -13.01 4.68 -7.79
C PRO A 90 -11.87 5.31 -6.98
N ARG A 91 -12.16 6.33 -6.18
CA ARG A 91 -11.16 7.06 -5.37
C ARG A 91 -10.98 6.49 -3.97
N GLY A 92 -12.00 5.80 -3.40
CA GLY A 92 -11.92 5.09 -2.12
C GLY A 92 -11.27 3.73 -2.20
N THR A 93 -10.89 3.32 -3.39
CA THR A 93 -10.50 1.95 -3.68
C THR A 93 -9.02 1.65 -3.45
N LEU A 94 -8.14 2.65 -3.32
CA LEU A 94 -6.69 2.38 -3.27
C LEU A 94 -6.27 1.65 -2.00
N PHE A 95 -6.83 1.98 -0.84
CA PHE A 95 -6.64 1.15 0.36
C PHE A 95 -7.18 -0.27 0.13
N PHE A 96 -8.35 -0.41 -0.50
CA PHE A 96 -8.94 -1.72 -0.77
C PHE A 96 -8.14 -2.53 -1.79
N GLU A 97 -7.35 -1.90 -2.64
CA GLU A 97 -6.38 -2.62 -3.48
C GLU A 97 -5.27 -3.24 -2.62
N LEU A 98 -4.76 -2.52 -1.61
CA LEU A 98 -3.83 -3.12 -0.64
C LEU A 98 -4.48 -4.26 0.13
N ALA A 99 -5.72 -4.09 0.59
CA ALA A 99 -6.47 -5.13 1.29
C ALA A 99 -6.70 -6.36 0.40
N ARG A 100 -7.03 -6.18 -0.87
CA ARG A 100 -7.19 -7.25 -1.86
C ARG A 100 -5.89 -8.05 -2.05
N LEU A 101 -4.77 -7.35 -2.18
CA LEU A 101 -3.45 -7.99 -2.31
C LEU A 101 -3.06 -8.73 -1.02
N ALA A 102 -3.32 -8.11 0.14
CA ALA A 102 -3.06 -8.73 1.43
C ALA A 102 -3.91 -9.99 1.65
N GLU A 103 -5.19 -9.97 1.27
CA GLU A 103 -6.08 -11.13 1.34
C GLU A 103 -5.60 -12.29 0.47
N ALA A 104 -5.18 -11.99 -0.77
CA ALA A 104 -4.74 -12.98 -1.73
C ALA A 104 -3.36 -13.57 -1.42
N ARG A 105 -2.41 -12.73 -1.00
CA ARG A 105 -1.01 -13.14 -0.79
C ARG A 105 -0.65 -13.44 0.65
N LYS A 106 -1.45 -12.98 1.61
CA LYS A 106 -1.29 -13.21 3.05
C LYS A 106 0.13 -12.94 3.58
N PRO A 107 0.73 -11.76 3.27
CA PRO A 107 2.03 -11.43 3.80
C PRO A 107 2.00 -11.43 5.34
N SER A 108 3.11 -11.75 5.98
CA SER A 108 3.18 -11.80 7.44
C SER A 108 3.03 -10.41 8.07
N TYR A 109 3.42 -9.35 7.34
CA TYR A 109 3.44 -7.98 7.84
C TYR A 109 2.88 -7.00 6.81
N LEU A 110 2.22 -5.97 7.31
CA LEU A 110 1.77 -4.80 6.56
C LEU A 110 2.40 -3.55 7.20
N LEU A 111 2.92 -2.65 6.38
CA LEU A 111 3.45 -1.35 6.83
C LEU A 111 2.85 -0.24 5.97
N PHE A 112 1.88 0.44 6.52
CA PHE A 112 1.12 1.46 5.82
C PHE A 112 1.39 2.85 6.39
N GLU A 113 1.39 3.84 5.52
CA GLU A 113 1.56 5.25 5.88
C GLU A 113 0.36 6.05 5.38
N ASN A 114 0.00 7.06 6.14
CA ASN A 114 -0.98 8.05 5.72
C ASN A 114 -0.76 9.37 6.47
N VAL A 115 -1.46 10.41 6.06
CA VAL A 115 -1.40 11.71 6.72
C VAL A 115 -2.18 11.70 8.04
N PRO A 116 -1.81 12.53 9.05
CA PRO A 116 -2.51 12.59 10.34
C PRO A 116 -4.02 12.88 10.22
N GLY A 117 -4.42 13.60 9.17
CA GLY A 117 -5.82 13.87 8.87
C GLY A 117 -6.70 12.63 8.67
N LEU A 118 -6.09 11.46 8.43
CA LEU A 118 -6.81 10.20 8.34
C LEU A 118 -7.62 9.90 9.62
N LEU A 119 -7.06 10.22 10.78
CA LEU A 119 -7.70 9.93 12.07
C LEU A 119 -9.05 10.64 12.24
N ASN A 120 -9.19 11.82 11.65
CA ASN A 120 -10.40 12.65 11.74
C ASN A 120 -11.24 12.65 10.45
N HIS A 121 -10.75 12.01 9.39
CA HIS A 121 -11.45 11.98 8.12
C HIS A 121 -12.82 11.31 8.27
N SER A 122 -13.88 11.98 7.76
CA SER A 122 -15.25 11.51 7.91
C SER A 122 -15.61 11.17 9.37
N ARG A 123 -15.24 12.04 10.32
CA ARG A 123 -15.47 11.84 11.76
C ARG A 123 -14.90 10.53 12.31
N GLY A 124 -13.79 10.06 11.77
CA GLY A 124 -13.13 8.82 12.17
C GLY A 124 -13.66 7.55 11.47
N GLU A 125 -14.70 7.65 10.66
CA GLU A 125 -15.28 6.48 9.97
C GLU A 125 -14.29 5.82 8.99
N THR A 126 -13.49 6.62 8.31
CA THR A 126 -12.46 6.13 7.39
C THR A 126 -11.43 5.27 8.12
N TYR A 127 -10.89 5.77 9.22
CA TYR A 127 -9.92 5.06 10.02
C TYR A 127 -10.51 3.77 10.62
N ALA A 128 -11.74 3.85 11.16
CA ALA A 128 -12.45 2.68 11.66
C ALA A 128 -12.65 1.61 10.57
N THR A 129 -12.97 2.02 9.34
CA THR A 129 -13.12 1.10 8.21
C THR A 129 -11.80 0.39 7.88
N ILE A 130 -10.68 1.11 7.90
CA ILE A 130 -9.35 0.53 7.70
C ILE A 130 -9.05 -0.51 8.77
N LEU A 131 -9.21 -0.16 10.05
CA LEU A 131 -8.96 -1.07 11.17
C LEU A 131 -9.83 -2.33 11.09
N ASN A 132 -11.12 -2.17 10.85
CA ASN A 132 -12.06 -3.30 10.73
C ASN A 132 -11.72 -4.21 9.53
N THR A 133 -11.26 -3.63 8.42
CA THR A 133 -10.86 -4.40 7.25
C THR A 133 -9.61 -5.24 7.56
N LEU A 134 -8.60 -4.66 8.18
CA LEU A 134 -7.36 -5.35 8.53
C LEU A 134 -7.61 -6.44 9.59
N ASP A 135 -8.46 -6.17 10.57
CA ASP A 135 -8.87 -7.15 11.59
C ASP A 135 -9.56 -8.36 10.94
N ARG A 136 -10.49 -8.13 10.02
CA ARG A 136 -11.15 -9.22 9.27
C ARG A 136 -10.18 -10.04 8.43
N LEU A 137 -9.09 -9.45 7.96
CA LEU A 137 -8.03 -10.15 7.24
C LEU A 137 -7.08 -10.90 8.19
N GLY A 138 -7.25 -10.76 9.51
CA GLY A 138 -6.48 -11.46 10.53
C GLY A 138 -5.24 -10.73 11.02
N TYR A 139 -5.10 -9.43 10.74
CA TYR A 139 -3.96 -8.63 11.21
C TYR A 139 -4.28 -7.90 12.52
N GLY A 140 -3.39 -8.02 13.49
CA GLY A 140 -3.34 -7.10 14.62
C GLY A 140 -2.74 -5.77 14.17
N VAL A 141 -3.36 -4.65 14.57
CA VAL A 141 -2.95 -3.31 14.10
C VAL A 141 -2.39 -2.50 15.27
N GLU A 142 -1.20 -1.97 15.07
CA GLU A 142 -0.62 -0.92 15.91
C GLU A 142 -0.41 0.33 15.05
N TRP A 143 -0.53 1.51 15.65
CA TRP A 143 -0.33 2.77 14.95
C TRP A 143 0.32 3.83 15.82
N GLN A 144 0.98 4.78 15.20
CA GLN A 144 1.60 5.94 15.86
C GLN A 144 1.64 7.15 14.92
N CYS A 145 1.70 8.34 15.50
CA CYS A 145 1.97 9.60 14.82
C CYS A 145 3.40 10.07 15.10
#